data_20bbbbb4290a2f9fe56b14551f8d907e
#
_entry.id   20bbbbb4290a2f9fe56b14551f8d907e
#
_cell.length_a   1.000
_cell.length_b   1.000
_cell.length_c   1.000
_cell.angle_alpha   90.00
_cell.angle_beta   90.00
_cell.angle_gamma   90.00
#
_symmetry.space_group_name_H-M   'P 1'
#
loop_
_entity.id
_entity.type
_entity.pdbx_description
1 polymer ?
#
loop_
_entity_poly.entity_id
_entity_poly.type
_entity_poly.pdbx_seq_one_letter_code
_entity_poly.pdbx_strand_id
1 'polypeptide(L)'
;MKYYKFYLLIAILPLFFIFPFSARSQPSASDESDSKIVLVQAVLCEDIQENRPKNQTTVFSIERRKAFFFTAFDPVPQQTVIYHNWFHRDRPVAKIKLTLKPPRWSTYSSIQLRAEDIGPWRVEIADSQGNIFRVLRFSITE
;
A
#
# COMPACT_ATOMS: atom_id res chain seq x y z
N MET A 1 37.73 96.02 -6.32
CA MET A 1 37.54 94.98 -5.33
C MET A 1 36.52 93.95 -5.89
N LYS A 2 36.93 92.71 -6.21
CA LYS A 2 36.11 91.73 -6.84
C LYS A 2 35.66 90.76 -5.76
N TYR A 3 34.36 90.70 -5.51
CA TYR A 3 33.74 89.74 -4.62
C TYR A 3 33.45 88.43 -5.38
N TYR A 4 34.16 87.39 -5.05
CA TYR A 4 33.85 86.01 -5.55
C TYR A 4 32.73 85.41 -4.69
N LYS A 5 31.56 85.18 -5.35
CA LYS A 5 30.49 84.45 -4.75
C LYS A 5 30.79 82.94 -4.88
N PHE A 6 31.03 82.34 -3.77
CA PHE A 6 31.20 80.89 -3.66
C PHE A 6 29.80 80.23 -3.72
N TYR A 7 29.48 79.59 -4.82
CA TYR A 7 28.31 78.74 -4.88
C TYR A 7 28.67 77.35 -4.33
N LEU A 8 28.11 77.05 -3.18
CA LEU A 8 28.20 75.72 -2.58
C LEU A 8 27.20 74.77 -3.28
N LEU A 9 27.70 73.92 -4.18
CA LEU A 9 26.93 72.94 -4.84
C LEU A 9 26.75 71.70 -3.84
N ILE A 10 25.57 71.68 -3.22
CA ILE A 10 25.18 70.51 -2.42
C ILE A 10 24.75 69.40 -3.38
N ALA A 11 25.65 68.41 -3.60
CA ALA A 11 25.31 67.21 -4.33
C ALA A 11 24.46 66.30 -3.43
N ILE A 12 23.16 66.27 -3.70
CA ILE A 12 22.24 65.32 -3.06
C ILE A 12 22.48 63.96 -3.72
N LEU A 13 23.15 63.05 -3.02
CA LEU A 13 23.34 61.69 -3.44
C LEU A 13 22.06 60.91 -3.10
N PRO A 14 21.33 60.32 -4.08
CA PRO A 14 20.19 59.45 -3.75
C PRO A 14 20.71 58.14 -3.17
N LEU A 15 20.40 57.90 -1.91
CA LEU A 15 20.67 56.68 -1.23
C LEU A 15 19.72 55.58 -1.77
N PHE A 16 20.19 54.80 -2.75
CA PHE A 16 19.47 53.64 -3.23
C PHE A 16 19.46 52.60 -2.12
N PHE A 17 18.35 52.50 -1.42
CA PHE A 17 18.09 51.37 -0.53
C PHE A 17 17.86 50.12 -1.40
N ILE A 18 18.92 49.33 -1.55
CA ILE A 18 18.82 47.98 -2.13
C ILE A 18 18.22 47.11 -1.03
N PHE A 19 16.92 46.90 -1.08
CA PHE A 19 16.27 45.85 -0.30
C PHE A 19 16.70 44.49 -0.88
N PRO A 20 17.38 43.62 -0.10
CA PRO A 20 17.57 42.28 -0.56
C PRO A 20 16.19 41.62 -0.63
N PHE A 21 15.74 41.34 -1.84
CA PHE A 21 14.57 40.51 -2.09
C PHE A 21 14.98 39.09 -1.68
N SER A 22 14.74 38.76 -0.40
CA SER A 22 14.83 37.37 0.06
C SER A 22 13.79 36.58 -0.68
N ALA A 23 14.21 35.90 -1.74
CA ALA A 23 13.42 34.86 -2.36
C ALA A 23 13.19 33.79 -1.28
N ARG A 24 12.03 33.88 -0.62
CA ARG A 24 11.53 32.87 0.26
C ARG A 24 11.20 31.69 -0.65
N SER A 25 12.08 30.71 -0.73
CA SER A 25 11.79 29.41 -1.32
C SER A 25 10.58 28.89 -0.55
N GLN A 26 9.39 28.92 -1.18
CA GLN A 26 8.28 28.14 -0.72
C GLN A 26 8.77 26.69 -0.71
N PRO A 27 8.66 25.98 0.40
CA PRO A 27 8.77 24.54 0.32
C PRO A 27 7.67 24.12 -0.66
N SER A 28 8.08 23.55 -1.79
CA SER A 28 7.18 22.76 -2.61
C SER A 28 6.60 21.74 -1.64
N ALA A 29 5.34 21.91 -1.28
CA ALA A 29 4.57 20.80 -0.79
C ALA A 29 4.61 19.81 -1.93
N SER A 30 5.58 18.89 -1.90
CA SER A 30 5.43 17.62 -2.55
C SER A 30 4.16 17.06 -1.91
N ASP A 31 3.06 17.10 -2.65
CA ASP A 31 1.97 16.16 -2.48
C ASP A 31 2.61 14.76 -2.70
N GLU A 32 3.37 14.31 -1.71
CA GLU A 32 3.37 12.92 -1.37
C GLU A 32 1.92 12.63 -0.92
N SER A 33 1.03 12.52 -1.90
CA SER A 33 -0.11 11.66 -1.72
C SER A 33 0.53 10.31 -1.44
N ASP A 34 0.62 9.99 -0.17
CA ASP A 34 0.97 8.69 0.36
C ASP A 34 -0.08 7.74 -0.20
N SER A 35 0.08 7.38 -1.48
CA SER A 35 -0.88 6.59 -2.23
C SER A 35 -0.78 5.19 -1.67
N LYS A 36 -1.66 4.98 -0.69
CA LYS A 36 -1.74 3.78 0.10
C LYS A 36 -2.20 2.63 -0.79
N ILE A 37 -1.59 1.47 -0.62
CA ILE A 37 -2.08 0.23 -1.23
C ILE A 37 -3.52 -0.04 -0.78
N VAL A 38 -4.41 -0.37 -1.72
CA VAL A 38 -5.83 -0.64 -1.45
C VAL A 38 -6.20 -2.06 -1.84
N LEU A 39 -6.70 -2.83 -0.88
CA LEU A 39 -7.29 -4.14 -1.13
C LEU A 39 -8.68 -3.98 -1.75
N VAL A 40 -8.87 -4.41 -2.99
CA VAL A 40 -10.15 -4.31 -3.71
C VAL A 40 -10.92 -5.62 -3.76
N GLN A 41 -10.23 -6.76 -3.62
CA GLN A 41 -10.88 -8.06 -3.57
C GLN A 41 -10.11 -9.03 -2.66
N ALA A 42 -10.85 -9.82 -1.89
CA ALA A 42 -10.32 -10.93 -1.09
C ALA A 42 -11.40 -12.00 -1.03
N VAL A 43 -11.15 -13.16 -1.63
CA VAL A 43 -12.12 -14.26 -1.72
C VAL A 43 -11.44 -15.62 -1.58
N LEU A 44 -12.15 -16.54 -0.98
CA LEU A 44 -11.82 -17.96 -0.97
C LEU A 44 -12.50 -18.66 -2.14
N CYS A 45 -11.82 -19.58 -2.79
CA CYS A 45 -12.33 -20.27 -3.96
C CYS A 45 -11.73 -21.67 -4.13
N GLU A 46 -12.39 -22.49 -4.93
CA GLU A 46 -11.95 -23.88 -5.18
C GLU A 46 -10.88 -23.97 -6.28
N ASP A 47 -10.80 -22.98 -7.15
CA ASP A 47 -9.84 -22.98 -8.27
C ASP A 47 -9.47 -21.56 -8.72
N ILE A 48 -8.33 -21.46 -9.42
CA ILE A 48 -7.85 -20.24 -10.09
C ILE A 48 -7.68 -20.55 -11.58
N GLN A 49 -8.42 -19.84 -12.41
CA GLN A 49 -8.31 -19.94 -13.87
C GLN A 49 -8.07 -18.56 -14.48
N GLU A 50 -7.07 -18.44 -15.35
CA GLU A 50 -6.71 -17.17 -15.98
C GLU A 50 -6.54 -16.02 -14.97
N ASN A 51 -5.87 -16.32 -13.85
CA ASN A 51 -5.66 -15.40 -12.73
C ASN A 51 -6.98 -14.83 -12.14
N ARG A 52 -8.06 -15.62 -12.16
CA ARG A 52 -9.37 -15.27 -11.61
C ARG A 52 -9.90 -16.37 -10.69
N PRO A 53 -10.51 -16.02 -9.57
CA PRO A 53 -11.11 -17.00 -8.67
C PRO A 53 -12.34 -17.66 -9.32
N LYS A 54 -12.43 -18.98 -9.20
CA LYS A 54 -13.55 -19.80 -9.63
C LYS A 54 -14.18 -20.52 -8.44
N ASN A 55 -15.49 -20.65 -8.46
CA ASN A 55 -16.25 -21.32 -7.41
C ASN A 55 -15.93 -20.76 -6.03
N GLN A 56 -16.30 -19.49 -5.81
CA GLN A 56 -16.12 -18.82 -4.53
C GLN A 56 -16.96 -19.52 -3.46
N THR A 57 -16.33 -19.86 -2.33
CA THR A 57 -16.99 -20.58 -1.24
C THR A 57 -16.32 -20.28 0.10
N THR A 58 -17.06 -20.46 1.17
CA THR A 58 -16.55 -20.45 2.54
C THR A 58 -16.63 -21.81 3.21
N VAL A 59 -17.04 -22.84 2.45
CA VAL A 59 -17.08 -24.24 2.91
C VAL A 59 -16.40 -25.09 1.85
N PHE A 60 -15.36 -25.82 2.23
CA PHE A 60 -14.60 -26.71 1.35
C PHE A 60 -14.75 -28.15 1.79
N SER A 61 -14.94 -29.05 0.84
CA SER A 61 -14.77 -30.49 1.07
C SER A 61 -13.31 -30.88 0.91
N ILE A 62 -12.82 -31.81 1.74
CA ILE A 62 -11.48 -32.41 1.60
C ILE A 62 -11.26 -33.07 0.25
N GLU A 63 -12.33 -33.50 -0.43
CA GLU A 63 -12.27 -34.07 -1.77
C GLU A 63 -11.70 -33.11 -2.81
N ARG A 64 -11.83 -31.79 -2.59
CA ARG A 64 -11.23 -30.75 -3.45
C ARG A 64 -9.71 -30.70 -3.35
N ARG A 65 -9.13 -31.27 -2.29
CA ARG A 65 -7.69 -31.36 -2.02
C ARG A 65 -6.98 -30.02 -1.86
N LYS A 66 -7.55 -28.92 -2.28
CA LYS A 66 -6.98 -27.56 -2.15
C LYS A 66 -8.06 -26.54 -1.87
N ALA A 67 -7.70 -25.52 -1.09
CA ALA A 67 -8.42 -24.26 -0.97
C ALA A 67 -7.50 -23.15 -1.42
N PHE A 68 -8.03 -22.20 -2.19
CA PHE A 68 -7.31 -21.03 -2.68
C PHE A 68 -7.83 -19.77 -2.01
N PHE A 69 -6.91 -18.87 -1.74
CA PHE A 69 -7.22 -17.53 -1.28
C PHE A 69 -6.68 -16.52 -2.28
N PHE A 70 -7.59 -15.86 -2.98
CA PHE A 70 -7.29 -14.86 -4.01
C PHE A 70 -7.43 -13.45 -3.45
N THR A 71 -6.48 -12.58 -3.79
CA THR A 71 -6.48 -11.16 -3.41
C THR A 71 -6.12 -10.28 -4.59
N ALA A 72 -6.75 -9.11 -4.69
CA ALA A 72 -6.44 -8.10 -5.67
C ALA A 72 -6.31 -6.73 -5.01
N PHE A 73 -5.34 -5.95 -5.50
CA PHE A 73 -5.00 -4.63 -4.99
C PHE A 73 -4.95 -3.61 -6.14
N ASP A 74 -5.56 -2.45 -5.92
CA ASP A 74 -5.59 -1.33 -6.84
C ASP A 74 -5.90 -0.02 -6.07
N PRO A 75 -4.98 0.96 -6.01
CA PRO A 75 -3.65 0.95 -6.57
C PRO A 75 -2.63 0.13 -5.76
N VAL A 76 -1.53 -0.21 -6.44
CA VAL A 76 -0.27 -0.64 -5.85
C VAL A 76 0.77 0.41 -6.27
N PRO A 77 1.07 1.40 -5.43
CA PRO A 77 1.91 2.54 -5.82
C PRO A 77 3.37 2.17 -6.08
N GLN A 78 3.87 1.20 -5.32
CA GLN A 78 5.23 0.68 -5.43
C GLN A 78 5.25 -0.81 -5.11
N GLN A 79 6.35 -1.48 -5.47
CA GLN A 79 6.52 -2.89 -5.14
C GLN A 79 6.42 -3.09 -3.62
N THR A 80 5.52 -3.96 -3.20
CA THR A 80 5.15 -4.15 -1.80
C THR A 80 5.05 -5.64 -1.47
N VAL A 81 5.36 -6.00 -0.25
CA VAL A 81 5.22 -7.36 0.27
C VAL A 81 4.00 -7.45 1.18
N ILE A 82 3.18 -8.47 0.95
CA ILE A 82 2.11 -8.88 1.85
C ILE A 82 2.27 -10.35 2.25
N TYR A 83 1.50 -10.76 3.23
CA TYR A 83 1.44 -12.13 3.70
C TYR A 83 0.01 -12.63 3.76
N HIS A 84 -0.21 -13.88 3.31
CA HIS A 84 -1.40 -14.63 3.63
C HIS A 84 -1.07 -15.58 4.79
N ASN A 85 -1.65 -15.30 5.95
CA ASN A 85 -1.46 -16.10 7.17
C ASN A 85 -2.64 -17.03 7.34
N TRP A 86 -2.42 -18.34 7.29
CA TRP A 86 -3.44 -19.37 7.40
C TRP A 86 -3.44 -19.99 8.79
N PHE A 87 -4.63 -20.13 9.37
CA PHE A 87 -4.82 -20.68 10.71
C PHE A 87 -5.90 -21.76 10.71
N HIS A 88 -5.61 -22.88 11.36
CA HIS A 88 -6.56 -23.94 11.65
C HIS A 88 -6.84 -23.96 13.16
N ARG A 89 -8.11 -23.82 13.57
CA ARG A 89 -8.49 -23.76 15.00
C ARG A 89 -7.61 -22.77 15.79
N ASP A 90 -7.39 -21.59 15.22
CA ASP A 90 -6.55 -20.51 15.75
C ASP A 90 -5.04 -20.82 15.87
N ARG A 91 -4.58 -21.96 15.37
CA ARG A 91 -3.15 -22.31 15.30
C ARG A 91 -2.58 -21.91 13.94
N PRO A 92 -1.43 -21.24 13.89
CA PRO A 92 -0.78 -20.90 12.63
C PRO A 92 -0.38 -22.18 11.87
N VAL A 93 -0.72 -22.24 10.58
CA VAL A 93 -0.41 -23.35 9.70
C VAL A 93 0.58 -22.94 8.62
N ALA A 94 0.36 -21.79 7.99
CA ALA A 94 1.22 -21.28 6.93
C ALA A 94 1.25 -19.76 6.93
N LYS A 95 2.42 -19.20 6.58
CA LYS A 95 2.64 -17.79 6.31
C LYS A 95 3.26 -17.66 4.93
N ILE A 96 2.48 -17.23 3.95
CA ILE A 96 2.89 -17.18 2.54
C ILE A 96 3.19 -15.76 2.16
N LYS A 97 4.46 -15.51 1.82
CA LYS A 97 4.94 -14.20 1.35
C LYS A 97 4.58 -13.99 -0.11
N LEU A 98 3.99 -12.84 -0.43
CA LEU A 98 3.57 -12.48 -1.77
C LEU A 98 4.08 -11.07 -2.11
N THR A 99 4.61 -10.91 -3.32
CA THR A 99 5.11 -9.61 -3.79
C THR A 99 4.11 -9.02 -4.78
N LEU A 100 3.64 -7.82 -4.46
CA LEU A 100 2.76 -7.02 -5.31
C LEU A 100 3.58 -6.06 -6.15
N LYS A 101 3.18 -5.85 -7.41
CA LYS A 101 3.85 -4.95 -8.35
C LYS A 101 2.90 -3.86 -8.84
N PRO A 102 3.42 -2.63 -9.07
CA PRO A 102 2.62 -1.54 -9.62
C PRO A 102 2.09 -1.84 -11.04
N PRO A 103 1.03 -1.16 -11.48
CA PRO A 103 0.19 -0.21 -10.74
C PRO A 103 -0.96 -0.90 -9.98
N ARG A 104 -1.24 -2.16 -10.28
CA ARG A 104 -2.25 -3.04 -9.68
C ARG A 104 -1.76 -4.47 -9.75
N TRP A 105 -2.19 -5.28 -8.80
CA TRP A 105 -1.72 -6.66 -8.74
C TRP A 105 -2.77 -7.60 -8.17
N SER A 106 -2.88 -8.78 -8.77
CA SER A 106 -3.66 -9.89 -8.24
C SER A 106 -2.73 -11.05 -7.93
N THR A 107 -3.00 -11.73 -6.85
CA THR A 107 -2.21 -12.88 -6.41
C THR A 107 -3.06 -13.85 -5.61
N TYR A 108 -2.56 -15.03 -5.37
CA TYR A 108 -3.23 -16.04 -4.56
C TYR A 108 -2.24 -16.91 -3.79
N SER A 109 -2.73 -17.56 -2.78
CA SER A 109 -2.07 -18.66 -2.09
C SER A 109 -3.01 -19.84 -1.97
N SER A 110 -2.50 -21.03 -1.66
CA SER A 110 -3.31 -22.21 -1.46
C SER A 110 -2.78 -23.07 -0.32
N ILE A 111 -3.68 -23.85 0.27
CA ILE A 111 -3.35 -24.91 1.23
C ILE A 111 -3.85 -26.25 0.70
N GLN A 112 -3.14 -27.32 1.06
CA GLN A 112 -3.61 -28.69 0.86
C GLN A 112 -4.66 -29.01 1.91
N LEU A 113 -5.71 -29.74 1.52
CA LEU A 113 -6.77 -30.21 2.40
C LEU A 113 -6.59 -31.70 2.68
N ARG A 114 -6.54 -32.05 3.96
CA ARG A 114 -6.39 -33.39 4.46
C ARG A 114 -7.47 -33.69 5.49
N ALA A 115 -7.63 -34.96 5.87
CA ALA A 115 -8.61 -35.36 6.87
C ALA A 115 -8.41 -34.68 8.24
N GLU A 116 -7.15 -34.41 8.63
CA GLU A 116 -6.83 -33.69 9.86
C GLU A 116 -7.16 -32.20 9.81
N ASP A 117 -7.43 -31.65 8.62
CA ASP A 117 -7.72 -30.23 8.40
C ASP A 117 -9.21 -29.89 8.57
N ILE A 118 -10.07 -30.89 8.79
CA ILE A 118 -11.51 -30.67 9.00
C ILE A 118 -11.73 -29.76 10.21
N GLY A 119 -12.61 -28.78 10.04
CA GLY A 119 -12.99 -27.84 11.08
C GLY A 119 -12.89 -26.37 10.66
N PRO A 120 -12.86 -25.45 11.64
CA PRO A 120 -12.84 -24.02 11.38
C PRO A 120 -11.43 -23.52 11.04
N TRP A 121 -11.39 -22.64 10.04
CA TRP A 121 -10.20 -21.99 9.56
C TRP A 121 -10.40 -20.48 9.44
N ARG A 122 -9.30 -19.75 9.42
CA ARG A 122 -9.25 -18.38 8.95
C ARG A 122 -7.98 -18.11 8.16
N VAL A 123 -8.05 -17.13 7.27
CA VAL A 123 -6.90 -16.57 6.58
C VAL A 123 -6.89 -15.08 6.76
N GLU A 124 -5.72 -14.52 6.99
CA GLU A 124 -5.49 -13.09 7.18
C GLU A 124 -4.59 -12.57 6.08
N ILE A 125 -4.87 -11.35 5.62
CA ILE A 125 -3.95 -10.58 4.78
C ILE A 125 -3.26 -9.58 5.69
N ALA A 126 -1.94 -9.61 5.75
CA ALA A 126 -1.14 -8.67 6.53
C ALA A 126 -0.03 -8.04 5.69
N ASP A 127 0.39 -6.83 6.07
CA ASP A 127 1.59 -6.21 5.53
C ASP A 127 2.87 -6.74 6.22
N SER A 128 4.03 -6.20 5.82
CA SER A 128 5.32 -6.58 6.41
C SER A 128 5.50 -6.10 7.86
N GLN A 129 4.67 -5.18 8.32
CA GLN A 129 4.67 -4.66 9.69
C GLN A 129 3.68 -5.39 10.60
N GLY A 130 2.87 -6.31 10.03
CA GLY A 130 1.86 -7.07 10.75
C GLY A 130 0.48 -6.40 10.82
N ASN A 131 0.27 -5.28 10.13
CA ASN A 131 -1.05 -4.67 10.05
C ASN A 131 -1.96 -5.54 9.17
N ILE A 132 -3.16 -5.82 9.65
CA ILE A 132 -4.11 -6.71 8.98
C ILE A 132 -5.05 -5.89 8.08
N PHE A 133 -5.09 -6.21 6.79
CA PHE A 133 -6.05 -5.65 5.83
C PHE A 133 -7.43 -6.29 5.97
N ARG A 134 -7.47 -7.61 6.10
CA ARG A 134 -8.71 -8.38 6.18
C ARG A 134 -8.50 -9.76 6.77
N VAL A 135 -9.56 -10.29 7.38
CA VAL A 135 -9.66 -11.66 7.86
C VAL A 135 -10.86 -12.33 7.21
N LEU A 136 -10.69 -13.50 6.61
CA LEU A 136 -11.77 -14.36 6.13
C LEU A 136 -11.81 -15.63 6.95
N ARG A 137 -13.02 -16.05 7.30
CA ARG A 137 -13.30 -17.32 8.02
C ARG A 137 -13.96 -18.30 7.08
N PHE A 138 -13.61 -19.57 7.22
CA PHE A 138 -14.16 -20.65 6.43
C PHE A 138 -14.11 -21.96 7.19
N SER A 139 -14.70 -23.01 6.66
CA SER A 139 -14.66 -24.35 7.23
C SER A 139 -14.28 -25.39 6.18
N ILE A 140 -13.64 -26.44 6.66
CA ILE A 140 -13.34 -27.63 5.88
C ILE A 140 -14.20 -28.76 6.42
N THR A 141 -14.88 -29.50 5.52
CA THR A 141 -15.76 -30.63 5.81
C THR A 141 -15.28 -31.88 5.06
N GLU A 142 -15.94 -33.01 5.34
CA GLU A 142 -15.79 -34.24 4.57
C GLU A 142 -16.18 -34.08 3.12
#